data_4e970ab041d33937e18923975e386616
#
_entry.id   4e970ab041d33937e18923975e386616
#
_cell.length_a   1.000
_cell.length_b   1.000
_cell.length_c   1.000
_cell.angle_alpha   90.00
_cell.angle_beta   90.00
_cell.angle_gamma   90.00
#
_symmetry.space_group_name_H-M   'P 1'
#
loop_
_entity.id
_entity.type
_entity.pdbx_description
1 polymer ?
#
loop_
_entity_poly.entity_id
_entity_poly.type
_entity_poly.pdbx_seq_one_letter_code
_entity_poly.pdbx_strand_id
1 'polypeptide(L)'
;MNDLPSTYGLLKKLTWGDILFVAGALACAWLIAFVVRWIIRGLAEKSPPRLRLFILRFLPISRLLIAIIALVVIVPIFIEPKFQNIIVLIASGGFAMAFAFKDYGSCLVAGLITIFENTYQPGDWIEVDGTYGEVKVIDLRSVRIVTADDTEVIIPHSRIWLTSIFNASSGNPSLLCVADFYLHPEHDAALVRKRLAEVAETSAYRKSETPVAVIVFEKPWGTHYRLKAYVKESREQFQFISDLTVRGKEVIRSMGIRFAQAVYAQTKA
;
A
#
# COMPACT_ATOMS: atom_id res chain seq x y z
N MET A 1 60.97 -2.83 16.86
CA MET A 1 59.87 -1.92 17.23
C MET A 1 59.46 -1.15 15.99
N ASN A 2 58.20 -1.20 15.63
CA ASN A 2 57.49 -0.49 14.56
C ASN A 2 57.34 -1.19 13.23
N ASP A 3 56.66 -2.35 13.24
CA ASP A 3 55.86 -2.79 12.10
C ASP A 3 54.38 -2.77 12.54
N LEU A 4 53.81 -1.56 12.61
CA LEU A 4 52.36 -1.38 12.58
C LEU A 4 51.89 -1.80 11.15
N PRO A 5 50.98 -2.75 10.98
CA PRO A 5 50.46 -3.06 9.66
C PRO A 5 49.79 -1.79 9.12
N SER A 6 50.34 -1.28 8.02
CA SER A 6 49.85 -0.08 7.35
C SER A 6 48.38 -0.29 6.91
N THR A 7 47.46 0.18 7.71
CA THR A 7 46.02 0.28 7.43
C THR A 7 45.73 1.18 6.21
N TYR A 8 46.77 1.72 5.57
CA TYR A 8 46.70 2.65 4.44
C TYR A 8 46.94 2.03 3.05
N GLY A 9 46.95 0.73 2.93
CA GLY A 9 47.17 0.04 1.64
C GLY A 9 46.01 0.15 0.62
N LEU A 10 44.93 0.80 0.94
CA LEU A 10 43.79 0.98 0.03
C LEU A 10 43.90 2.23 -0.82
N LEU A 11 44.51 3.31 -0.29
CA LEU A 11 44.56 4.57 -0.98
C LEU A 11 45.90 4.76 -1.69
N LYS A 12 45.83 5.08 -2.97
CA LYS A 12 47.01 5.45 -3.80
C LYS A 12 47.51 6.84 -3.38
N LYS A 13 48.83 7.04 -3.32
CA LYS A 13 49.40 8.39 -3.23
C LYS A 13 49.02 9.18 -4.49
N LEU A 14 48.23 10.24 -4.34
CA LEU A 14 47.80 11.07 -5.45
C LEU A 14 49.02 11.82 -6.05
N THR A 15 49.14 11.68 -7.34
CA THR A 15 50.09 12.50 -8.13
C THR A 15 49.37 13.68 -8.77
N TRP A 16 50.13 14.69 -9.17
CA TRP A 16 49.58 15.84 -9.90
C TRP A 16 48.86 15.43 -11.18
N GLY A 17 49.25 14.31 -11.81
CA GLY A 17 48.58 13.72 -12.97
C GLY A 17 47.21 13.18 -12.63
N ASP A 18 47.05 12.53 -11.45
CA ASP A 18 45.75 12.02 -11.01
C ASP A 18 44.76 13.18 -10.74
N ILE A 19 45.23 14.26 -10.17
CA ILE A 19 44.41 15.45 -9.92
C ILE A 19 43.95 16.10 -11.23
N LEU A 20 44.85 16.23 -12.21
CA LEU A 20 44.51 16.74 -13.55
C LEU A 20 43.52 15.86 -14.26
N PHE A 21 43.68 14.53 -14.14
CA PHE A 21 42.73 13.56 -14.74
C PHE A 21 41.32 13.66 -14.11
N VAL A 22 41.22 13.76 -12.78
CA VAL A 22 39.94 13.94 -12.08
C VAL A 22 39.28 15.24 -12.48
N ALA A 23 40.04 16.34 -12.55
CA ALA A 23 39.53 17.65 -13.00
C ALA A 23 39.05 17.57 -14.46
N GLY A 24 39.78 16.92 -15.34
CA GLY A 24 39.40 16.67 -16.72
C GLY A 24 38.13 15.82 -16.86
N ALA A 25 38.04 14.73 -16.07
CA ALA A 25 36.86 13.87 -16.05
C ALA A 25 35.59 14.60 -15.57
N LEU A 26 35.72 15.43 -14.53
CA LEU A 26 34.61 16.27 -14.05
C LEU A 26 34.19 17.33 -15.07
N ALA A 27 35.17 17.99 -15.72
CA ALA A 27 34.89 18.96 -16.78
C ALA A 27 34.22 18.30 -18.00
N CYS A 28 34.69 17.10 -18.38
CA CYS A 28 34.07 16.31 -19.45
C CYS A 28 32.63 15.89 -19.09
N ALA A 29 32.41 15.38 -17.88
CA ALA A 29 31.07 15.00 -17.41
C ALA A 29 30.13 16.21 -17.39
N TRP A 30 30.62 17.38 -16.96
CA TRP A 30 29.86 18.62 -16.96
C TRP A 30 29.52 19.06 -18.39
N LEU A 31 30.45 18.98 -19.31
CA LEU A 31 30.26 19.30 -20.72
C LEU A 31 29.24 18.37 -21.38
N ILE A 32 29.36 17.05 -21.14
CA ILE A 32 28.40 16.04 -21.63
C ILE A 32 27.01 16.34 -21.07
N ALA A 33 26.89 16.63 -19.78
CA ALA A 33 25.61 16.98 -19.16
C ALA A 33 25.00 18.25 -19.73
N PHE A 34 25.83 19.24 -20.06
CA PHE A 34 25.41 20.47 -20.73
C PHE A 34 24.88 20.20 -22.13
N VAL A 35 25.62 19.44 -22.95
CA VAL A 35 25.24 19.10 -24.33
C VAL A 35 23.96 18.25 -24.35
N VAL A 36 23.87 17.22 -23.51
CA VAL A 36 22.67 16.37 -23.39
C VAL A 36 21.43 17.20 -22.99
N ARG A 37 21.62 18.10 -22.01
CA ARG A 37 20.56 19.03 -21.60
C ARG A 37 20.12 19.93 -22.75
N TRP A 38 21.06 20.46 -23.53
CA TRP A 38 20.78 21.32 -24.68
C TRP A 38 20.01 20.55 -25.76
N ILE A 39 20.44 19.32 -26.09
CA ILE A 39 19.77 18.44 -27.06
C ILE A 39 18.35 18.11 -26.61
N ILE A 40 18.18 17.63 -25.36
CA ILE A 40 16.86 17.24 -24.81
C ILE A 40 15.89 18.44 -24.84
N ARG A 41 16.35 19.63 -24.47
CA ARG A 41 15.52 20.84 -24.51
C ARG A 41 15.15 21.24 -25.94
N GLY A 42 16.10 21.24 -26.87
CA GLY A 42 15.85 21.55 -28.26
C GLY A 42 14.88 20.59 -28.93
N LEU A 43 14.95 19.29 -28.60
CA LEU A 43 13.98 18.29 -29.04
C LEU A 43 12.59 18.51 -28.41
N ALA A 44 12.56 18.86 -27.13
CA ALA A 44 11.30 19.11 -26.42
C ALA A 44 10.55 20.33 -26.96
N GLU A 45 11.28 21.40 -27.35
CA GLU A 45 10.69 22.63 -27.91
C GLU A 45 10.08 22.40 -29.28
N LYS A 46 10.63 21.48 -30.08
CA LYS A 46 10.13 21.14 -31.43
C LYS A 46 9.02 20.09 -31.43
N SER A 47 8.68 19.54 -30.26
CA SER A 47 7.74 18.44 -30.14
C SER A 47 6.35 18.90 -29.65
N PRO A 48 5.25 18.21 -30.07
CA PRO A 48 3.91 18.51 -29.60
C PRO A 48 3.79 18.41 -28.05
N PRO A 49 2.83 19.12 -27.42
CA PRO A 49 2.76 19.27 -25.95
C PRO A 49 2.82 17.97 -25.15
N ARG A 50 2.22 16.88 -25.66
CA ARG A 50 2.20 15.56 -25.02
C ARG A 50 3.59 14.90 -25.01
N LEU A 51 4.31 14.97 -26.13
CA LEU A 51 5.66 14.44 -26.29
C LEU A 51 6.70 15.29 -25.56
N ARG A 52 6.50 16.60 -25.48
CA ARG A 52 7.39 17.51 -24.75
C ARG A 52 7.58 17.12 -23.29
N LEU A 53 6.48 16.83 -22.57
CA LEU A 53 6.54 16.39 -21.19
C LEU A 53 7.25 15.04 -21.04
N PHE A 54 7.06 14.13 -21.98
CA PHE A 54 7.74 12.83 -21.99
C PHE A 54 9.25 13.00 -22.18
N ILE A 55 9.68 13.81 -23.16
CA ILE A 55 11.10 14.07 -23.44
C ILE A 55 11.79 14.73 -22.23
N LEU A 56 11.14 15.69 -21.59
CA LEU A 56 11.71 16.37 -20.41
C LEU A 56 11.93 15.44 -19.19
N ARG A 57 11.21 14.33 -19.09
CA ARG A 57 11.43 13.32 -18.03
C ARG A 57 12.80 12.63 -18.13
N PHE A 58 13.43 12.60 -19.30
CA PHE A 58 14.78 12.03 -19.46
C PHE A 58 15.89 12.94 -18.95
N LEU A 59 15.60 14.21 -18.67
CA LEU A 59 16.61 15.18 -18.22
C LEU A 59 17.20 14.83 -16.82
N PRO A 60 16.41 14.50 -15.79
CA PRO A 60 16.98 14.07 -14.52
C PRO A 60 17.67 12.70 -14.64
N ILE A 61 17.13 11.79 -15.46
CA ILE A 61 17.69 10.45 -15.66
C ILE A 61 19.07 10.54 -16.30
N SER A 62 19.22 11.35 -17.36
CA SER A 62 20.51 11.55 -18.04
C SER A 62 21.56 12.14 -17.12
N ARG A 63 21.19 13.10 -16.26
CA ARG A 63 22.12 13.68 -15.27
C ARG A 63 22.60 12.65 -14.26
N LEU A 64 21.66 11.84 -13.73
CA LEU A 64 21.98 10.76 -12.79
C LEU A 64 22.96 9.76 -13.43
N LEU A 65 22.67 9.37 -14.67
CA LEU A 65 23.50 8.40 -15.41
C LEU A 65 24.91 8.93 -15.65
N ILE A 66 25.06 10.21 -16.07
CA ILE A 66 26.34 10.87 -16.25
C ILE A 66 27.10 10.95 -14.90
N ALA A 67 26.41 11.28 -13.81
CA ALA A 67 27.03 11.35 -12.48
C ALA A 67 27.53 9.96 -12.01
N ILE A 68 26.76 8.90 -12.25
CA ILE A 68 27.16 7.52 -11.93
C ILE A 68 28.38 7.12 -12.77
N ILE A 69 28.39 7.40 -14.07
CA ILE A 69 29.52 7.11 -14.97
C ILE A 69 30.76 7.87 -14.50
N ALA A 70 30.63 9.15 -14.17
CA ALA A 70 31.74 9.95 -13.65
C ALA A 70 32.30 9.37 -12.35
N LEU A 71 31.42 8.94 -11.42
CA LEU A 71 31.80 8.28 -10.17
C LEU A 71 32.58 6.98 -10.44
N VAL A 72 32.09 6.13 -11.32
CA VAL A 72 32.73 4.85 -11.69
C VAL A 72 34.10 5.07 -12.32
N VAL A 73 34.30 6.15 -13.05
CA VAL A 73 35.60 6.53 -13.66
C VAL A 73 36.56 7.13 -12.63
N ILE A 74 36.05 7.94 -11.72
CA ILE A 74 36.86 8.72 -10.78
C ILE A 74 37.30 7.88 -9.57
N VAL A 75 36.41 7.05 -9.00
CA VAL A 75 36.70 6.30 -7.77
C VAL A 75 37.91 5.38 -7.87
N PRO A 76 38.14 4.62 -8.97
CA PRO A 76 39.32 3.76 -9.12
C PRO A 76 40.66 4.50 -9.11
N ILE A 77 40.68 5.80 -9.41
CA ILE A 77 41.92 6.61 -9.43
C ILE A 77 42.51 6.76 -8.01
N PHE A 78 41.64 6.79 -7.01
CA PHE A 78 42.05 6.91 -5.62
C PHE A 78 42.47 5.60 -4.97
N ILE A 79 42.27 4.47 -5.67
CA ILE A 79 42.52 3.12 -5.14
C ILE A 79 43.74 2.52 -5.84
N GLU A 80 44.66 1.92 -5.07
CA GLU A 80 45.76 1.18 -5.67
C GLU A 80 45.22 0.02 -6.56
N PRO A 81 45.72 -0.15 -7.80
CA PRO A 81 45.21 -1.12 -8.75
C PRO A 81 45.68 -2.55 -8.42
N LYS A 82 45.50 -2.98 -7.17
CA LYS A 82 45.70 -4.36 -6.72
C LYS A 82 44.41 -5.15 -6.96
N PHE A 83 44.52 -6.40 -7.39
CA PHE A 83 43.38 -7.27 -7.64
C PHE A 83 42.43 -7.37 -6.44
N GLN A 84 42.96 -7.41 -5.21
CA GLN A 84 42.17 -7.43 -3.98
C GLN A 84 41.33 -6.13 -3.80
N ASN A 85 41.90 -4.96 -4.10
CA ASN A 85 41.21 -3.66 -3.97
C ASN A 85 40.09 -3.52 -5.00
N ILE A 86 40.29 -4.05 -6.22
CA ILE A 86 39.27 -4.08 -7.26
C ILE A 86 38.09 -4.95 -6.84
N ILE A 87 38.37 -6.14 -6.26
CA ILE A 87 37.30 -7.01 -5.73
C ILE A 87 36.50 -6.29 -4.64
N VAL A 88 37.18 -5.65 -3.69
CA VAL A 88 36.51 -4.89 -2.60
C VAL A 88 35.65 -3.76 -3.17
N LEU A 89 36.14 -3.06 -4.19
CA LEU A 89 35.39 -1.97 -4.83
C LEU A 89 34.12 -2.48 -5.51
N ILE A 90 34.23 -3.56 -6.31
CA ILE A 90 33.10 -4.17 -7.00
C ILE A 90 32.10 -4.74 -5.99
N ALA A 91 32.59 -5.44 -4.95
CA ALA A 91 31.75 -5.99 -3.91
C ALA A 91 31.00 -4.91 -3.13
N SER A 92 31.67 -3.81 -2.76
CA SER A 92 31.06 -2.67 -2.05
C SER A 92 30.03 -1.97 -2.92
N GLY A 93 30.33 -1.73 -4.20
CA GLY A 93 29.42 -1.13 -5.17
C GLY A 93 28.21 -2.03 -5.43
N GLY A 94 28.42 -3.33 -5.58
CA GLY A 94 27.37 -4.33 -5.73
C GLY A 94 26.46 -4.39 -4.50
N PHE A 95 27.03 -4.37 -3.30
CA PHE A 95 26.27 -4.34 -2.06
C PHE A 95 25.42 -3.05 -1.93
N ALA A 96 26.02 -1.88 -2.21
CA ALA A 96 25.30 -0.62 -2.19
C ALA A 96 24.12 -0.62 -3.19
N MET A 97 24.35 -1.16 -4.40
CA MET A 97 23.32 -1.31 -5.42
C MET A 97 22.22 -2.28 -4.98
N ALA A 98 22.58 -3.45 -4.46
CA ALA A 98 21.63 -4.43 -3.95
C ALA A 98 20.77 -3.85 -2.82
N PHE A 99 21.37 -3.07 -1.92
CA PHE A 99 20.66 -2.40 -0.84
C PHE A 99 19.71 -1.30 -1.36
N ALA A 100 20.15 -0.52 -2.36
CA ALA A 100 19.32 0.50 -2.98
C ALA A 100 18.09 -0.08 -3.70
N PHE A 101 18.20 -1.28 -4.28
CA PHE A 101 17.11 -1.95 -4.99
C PHE A 101 16.31 -2.96 -4.13
N LYS A 102 16.68 -3.16 -2.87
CA LYS A 102 16.08 -4.13 -1.96
C LYS A 102 14.55 -4.03 -1.92
N ASP A 103 14.02 -2.83 -1.70
CA ASP A 103 12.58 -2.63 -1.55
C ASP A 103 11.83 -2.82 -2.87
N TYR A 104 12.46 -2.44 -3.98
CA TYR A 104 11.91 -2.68 -5.31
C TYR A 104 11.84 -4.18 -5.62
N GLY A 105 12.93 -4.91 -5.36
CA GLY A 105 12.97 -6.37 -5.49
C GLY A 105 11.95 -7.06 -4.60
N SER A 106 11.80 -6.61 -3.35
CA SER A 106 10.78 -7.12 -2.42
C SER A 106 9.36 -6.95 -2.97
N CYS A 107 9.04 -5.78 -3.55
CA CYS A 107 7.75 -5.56 -4.18
C CYS A 107 7.47 -6.53 -5.34
N LEU A 108 8.47 -6.79 -6.19
CA LEU A 108 8.31 -7.69 -7.34
C LEU A 108 8.09 -9.14 -6.88
N VAL A 109 8.89 -9.61 -5.92
CA VAL A 109 8.78 -10.98 -5.39
C VAL A 109 7.43 -11.16 -4.69
N ALA A 110 7.02 -10.21 -3.84
CA ALA A 110 5.73 -10.26 -3.16
C ALA A 110 4.56 -10.24 -4.15
N GLY A 111 4.63 -9.40 -5.20
CA GLY A 111 3.62 -9.35 -6.25
C GLY A 111 3.50 -10.66 -7.03
N LEU A 112 4.63 -11.26 -7.37
CA LEU A 112 4.67 -12.54 -8.05
C LEU A 112 4.01 -13.64 -7.20
N ILE A 113 4.38 -13.73 -5.92
CA ILE A 113 3.80 -14.71 -4.98
C ILE A 113 2.29 -14.48 -4.84
N THR A 114 1.84 -13.24 -4.66
CA THR A 114 0.40 -12.90 -4.55
C THR A 114 -0.40 -13.40 -5.74
N ILE A 115 0.14 -13.28 -6.97
CA ILE A 115 -0.52 -13.76 -8.19
C ILE A 115 -0.61 -15.29 -8.21
N PHE A 116 0.42 -16.00 -7.75
CA PHE A 116 0.42 -17.47 -7.74
C PHE A 116 -0.43 -18.05 -6.61
N GLU A 117 -0.42 -17.43 -5.43
CA GLU A 117 -1.17 -17.91 -4.26
C GLU A 117 -2.65 -17.54 -4.29
N ASN A 118 -3.07 -16.60 -5.16
CA ASN A 118 -4.43 -16.10 -5.22
C ASN A 118 -4.99 -15.64 -3.85
N THR A 119 -4.16 -14.98 -3.05
CA THR A 119 -4.52 -14.48 -1.72
C THR A 119 -5.75 -13.57 -1.77
N TYR A 120 -5.88 -12.79 -2.83
CA TYR A 120 -7.05 -11.99 -3.20
C TYR A 120 -7.12 -11.82 -4.72
N GLN A 121 -8.30 -11.52 -5.24
CA GLN A 121 -8.57 -11.43 -6.67
C GLN A 121 -9.25 -10.09 -7.01
N PRO A 122 -9.20 -9.62 -8.27
CA PRO A 122 -10.04 -8.51 -8.71
C PRO A 122 -11.52 -8.78 -8.42
N GLY A 123 -12.19 -7.81 -7.80
CA GLY A 123 -13.56 -7.92 -7.30
C GLY A 123 -13.67 -8.29 -5.82
N ASP A 124 -12.60 -8.75 -5.18
CA ASP A 124 -12.58 -8.95 -3.73
C ASP A 124 -12.60 -7.62 -2.96
N TRP A 125 -13.27 -7.64 -1.82
CA TRP A 125 -13.24 -6.55 -0.85
C TRP A 125 -12.23 -6.88 0.24
N ILE A 126 -11.17 -6.10 0.31
CA ILE A 126 -10.08 -6.31 1.25
C ILE A 126 -9.86 -5.08 2.13
N GLU A 127 -9.35 -5.33 3.34
CA GLU A 127 -8.83 -4.28 4.21
C GLU A 127 -7.33 -4.51 4.45
N VAL A 128 -6.54 -3.47 4.21
CA VAL A 128 -5.10 -3.44 4.42
C VAL A 128 -4.73 -2.11 5.09
N ASP A 129 -4.05 -2.15 6.22
CA ASP A 129 -3.64 -0.97 7.00
C ASP A 129 -4.82 0.00 7.28
N GLY A 130 -6.01 -0.53 7.59
CA GLY A 130 -7.21 0.25 7.85
C GLY A 130 -7.88 0.85 6.61
N THR A 131 -7.38 0.53 5.42
CA THR A 131 -8.02 0.93 4.16
C THR A 131 -8.84 -0.23 3.62
N TYR A 132 -10.18 -0.04 3.56
CA TYR A 132 -11.14 -1.00 3.04
C TYR A 132 -11.58 -0.63 1.63
N GLY A 133 -11.56 -1.57 0.68
CA GLY A 133 -11.97 -1.31 -0.70
C GLY A 133 -12.03 -2.55 -1.58
N GLU A 134 -12.62 -2.38 -2.76
CA GLU A 134 -12.68 -3.39 -3.81
C GLU A 134 -11.37 -3.43 -4.60
N VAL A 135 -10.78 -4.60 -4.77
CA VAL A 135 -9.61 -4.82 -5.63
C VAL A 135 -10.01 -4.62 -7.09
N LYS A 136 -9.41 -3.65 -7.77
CA LYS A 136 -9.64 -3.40 -9.19
C LYS A 136 -8.61 -4.06 -10.08
N VAL A 137 -7.33 -3.88 -9.75
CA VAL A 137 -6.22 -4.39 -10.55
C VAL A 137 -5.09 -4.83 -9.63
N ILE A 138 -4.48 -5.96 -9.95
CA ILE A 138 -3.25 -6.44 -9.33
C ILE A 138 -2.14 -6.26 -10.36
N ASP A 139 -1.34 -5.21 -10.19
CA ASP A 139 -0.14 -4.96 -10.98
C ASP A 139 1.04 -5.75 -10.37
N LEU A 140 2.15 -5.91 -11.08
CA LEU A 140 3.33 -6.65 -10.60
C LEU A 140 3.95 -6.05 -9.32
N ARG A 141 3.83 -4.75 -9.11
CA ARG A 141 4.43 -4.02 -7.98
C ARG A 141 3.43 -3.57 -6.91
N SER A 142 2.18 -3.45 -7.26
CA SER A 142 1.15 -2.88 -6.39
C SER A 142 -0.22 -3.44 -6.71
N VAL A 143 -1.13 -3.35 -5.74
CA VAL A 143 -2.56 -3.54 -5.95
C VAL A 143 -3.25 -2.18 -5.93
N ARG A 144 -4.27 -2.03 -6.78
CA ARG A 144 -5.18 -0.89 -6.75
C ARG A 144 -6.51 -1.32 -6.20
N ILE A 145 -6.93 -0.65 -5.15
CA ILE A 145 -8.26 -0.83 -4.54
C ILE A 145 -9.06 0.46 -4.67
N VAL A 146 -10.36 0.35 -4.73
CA VAL A 146 -11.27 1.50 -4.72
C VAL A 146 -12.14 1.42 -3.48
N THR A 147 -12.10 2.47 -2.65
CA THR A 147 -12.88 2.55 -1.42
C THR A 147 -14.37 2.78 -1.69
N ALA A 148 -15.20 2.70 -0.65
CA ALA A 148 -16.63 3.02 -0.73
C ALA A 148 -16.93 4.44 -1.24
N ASP A 149 -16.00 5.37 -1.01
CA ASP A 149 -16.11 6.78 -1.41
C ASP A 149 -15.47 7.05 -2.79
N ASP A 150 -15.33 6.02 -3.62
CA ASP A 150 -14.78 6.07 -4.98
C ASP A 150 -13.34 6.62 -5.04
N THR A 151 -12.57 6.42 -3.97
CA THR A 151 -11.17 6.82 -3.92
C THR A 151 -10.27 5.65 -4.32
N GLU A 152 -9.45 5.82 -5.38
CA GLU A 152 -8.44 4.83 -5.74
C GLU A 152 -7.23 4.92 -4.81
N VAL A 153 -6.86 3.80 -4.19
CA VAL A 153 -5.70 3.65 -3.33
C VAL A 153 -4.74 2.64 -3.93
N ILE A 154 -3.48 3.03 -4.07
CA ILE A 154 -2.40 2.19 -4.63
C ILE A 154 -1.54 1.70 -3.47
N ILE A 155 -1.53 0.39 -3.23
CA ILE A 155 -0.79 -0.24 -2.14
C ILE A 155 0.36 -1.07 -2.72
N PRO A 156 1.63 -0.76 -2.40
CA PRO A 156 2.77 -1.58 -2.84
C PRO A 156 2.73 -2.97 -2.22
N HIS A 157 3.09 -4.01 -2.98
CA HIS A 157 3.10 -5.40 -2.48
C HIS A 157 4.05 -5.61 -1.30
N SER A 158 5.16 -4.86 -1.22
CA SER A 158 6.06 -4.92 -0.07
C SER A 158 5.37 -4.49 1.24
N ARG A 159 4.39 -3.59 1.16
CA ARG A 159 3.58 -3.17 2.33
C ARG A 159 2.61 -4.27 2.72
N ILE A 160 1.90 -4.82 1.74
CA ILE A 160 0.93 -5.90 1.93
C ILE A 160 1.59 -7.13 2.56
N TRP A 161 2.80 -7.47 2.14
CA TRP A 161 3.57 -8.60 2.65
C TRP A 161 3.89 -8.53 4.15
N LEU A 162 3.96 -7.33 4.69
CA LEU A 162 4.31 -7.07 6.09
C LEU A 162 3.10 -6.86 7.01
N THR A 163 1.88 -6.87 6.45
CA THR A 163 0.65 -6.57 7.18
C THR A 163 -0.38 -7.68 7.04
N SER A 164 -1.35 -7.72 7.96
CA SER A 164 -2.49 -8.62 7.83
C SER A 164 -3.45 -8.12 6.75
N ILE A 165 -3.92 -9.02 5.90
CA ILE A 165 -4.96 -8.76 4.92
C ILE A 165 -6.26 -9.37 5.44
N PHE A 166 -7.30 -8.56 5.52
CA PHE A 166 -8.66 -9.05 5.80
C PHE A 166 -9.42 -9.11 4.48
N ASN A 167 -9.66 -10.31 3.96
CA ASN A 167 -10.44 -10.51 2.75
C ASN A 167 -11.88 -10.88 3.12
N ALA A 168 -12.81 -9.94 2.89
CA ALA A 168 -14.21 -10.09 3.27
C ALA A 168 -15.00 -10.99 2.32
N SER A 169 -14.60 -11.08 1.04
CA SER A 169 -15.32 -11.83 0.00
C SER A 169 -14.66 -13.16 -0.38
N SER A 170 -13.33 -13.25 -0.34
CA SER A 170 -12.55 -14.45 -0.68
C SER A 170 -13.00 -15.10 -2.01
N GLY A 171 -13.10 -14.31 -3.08
CA GLY A 171 -13.56 -14.77 -4.40
C GLY A 171 -15.05 -15.02 -4.52
N ASN A 172 -15.84 -14.74 -3.48
CA ASN A 172 -17.30 -14.91 -3.52
C ASN A 172 -17.97 -13.55 -3.81
N PRO A 173 -18.93 -13.43 -4.72
CA PRO A 173 -19.65 -12.19 -4.96
C PRO A 173 -20.47 -11.72 -3.76
N SER A 174 -20.78 -12.59 -2.81
CA SER A 174 -21.53 -12.26 -1.60
C SER A 174 -20.61 -12.18 -0.38
N LEU A 175 -20.83 -11.18 0.47
CA LEU A 175 -20.10 -11.04 1.74
C LEU A 175 -21.06 -10.88 2.93
N LEU A 176 -20.54 -11.12 4.14
CA LEU A 176 -21.30 -11.01 5.37
C LEU A 176 -21.38 -9.54 5.82
N CYS A 177 -22.59 -8.99 5.84
CA CYS A 177 -22.87 -7.66 6.38
C CYS A 177 -23.34 -7.76 7.83
N VAL A 178 -22.99 -6.77 8.62
CA VAL A 178 -23.36 -6.69 10.05
C VAL A 178 -23.99 -5.33 10.32
N ALA A 179 -25.19 -5.33 10.91
CA ALA A 179 -25.81 -4.14 11.46
C ALA A 179 -25.87 -4.26 12.99
N ASP A 180 -25.36 -3.27 13.69
CA ASP A 180 -25.24 -3.27 15.14
C ASP A 180 -26.32 -2.38 15.77
N PHE A 181 -27.03 -2.90 16.81
CA PHE A 181 -28.05 -2.17 17.58
C PHE A 181 -27.71 -2.26 19.07
N TYR A 182 -27.88 -1.14 19.76
CA TYR A 182 -27.63 -1.03 21.19
C TYR A 182 -28.90 -0.57 21.88
N LEU A 183 -29.48 -1.45 22.72
CA LEU A 183 -30.78 -1.25 23.34
C LEU A 183 -30.66 -1.12 24.86
N HIS A 184 -31.60 -0.42 25.46
CA HIS A 184 -31.74 -0.39 26.91
C HIS A 184 -32.01 -1.82 27.44
N PRO A 185 -31.45 -2.24 28.57
CA PRO A 185 -31.53 -3.65 29.03
C PRO A 185 -32.94 -4.18 29.26
N GLU A 186 -33.88 -3.30 29.62
CA GLU A 186 -35.25 -3.68 29.99
C GLU A 186 -36.10 -3.95 28.74
N HIS A 187 -36.03 -5.15 28.19
CA HIS A 187 -36.88 -5.61 27.09
C HIS A 187 -36.83 -7.14 26.93
N ASP A 188 -37.78 -7.70 26.16
CA ASP A 188 -37.77 -9.12 25.77
C ASP A 188 -36.73 -9.35 24.65
N ALA A 189 -35.59 -9.90 25.05
CA ALA A 189 -34.49 -10.16 24.13
C ALA A 189 -34.82 -11.23 23.06
N ALA A 190 -35.68 -12.20 23.38
CA ALA A 190 -36.07 -13.25 22.43
C ALA A 190 -36.95 -12.67 21.33
N LEU A 191 -37.88 -11.81 21.68
CA LEU A 191 -38.74 -11.09 20.74
C LEU A 191 -37.93 -10.18 19.81
N VAL A 192 -37.03 -9.36 20.37
CA VAL A 192 -36.15 -8.48 19.58
C VAL A 192 -35.30 -9.29 18.59
N ARG A 193 -34.68 -10.38 19.04
CA ARG A 193 -33.88 -11.25 18.19
C ARG A 193 -34.69 -11.77 17.01
N LYS A 194 -35.92 -12.23 17.24
CA LYS A 194 -36.81 -12.73 16.20
C LYS A 194 -37.17 -11.64 15.20
N ARG A 195 -37.56 -10.46 15.69
CA ARG A 195 -37.98 -9.35 14.83
C ARG A 195 -36.83 -8.79 13.98
N LEU A 196 -35.63 -8.71 14.53
CA LEU A 196 -34.44 -8.31 13.76
C LEU A 196 -34.10 -9.35 12.67
N ALA A 197 -34.26 -10.64 12.95
CA ALA A 197 -34.06 -11.68 11.93
C ALA A 197 -35.07 -11.50 10.78
N GLU A 198 -36.35 -11.27 11.07
CA GLU A 198 -37.40 -11.01 10.07
C GLU A 198 -37.05 -9.78 9.19
N VAL A 199 -36.43 -8.72 9.74
CA VAL A 199 -35.97 -7.56 8.98
C VAL A 199 -34.94 -7.96 7.91
N ALA A 200 -33.97 -8.80 8.27
CA ALA A 200 -32.97 -9.24 7.29
C ALA A 200 -33.59 -10.23 6.28
N GLU A 201 -34.44 -11.14 6.72
CA GLU A 201 -35.11 -12.14 5.85
C GLU A 201 -35.94 -11.49 4.75
N THR A 202 -36.53 -10.34 5.00
CA THR A 202 -37.39 -9.60 4.06
C THR A 202 -36.65 -8.51 3.27
N SER A 203 -35.33 -8.36 3.41
CA SER A 203 -34.55 -7.39 2.65
C SER A 203 -34.32 -7.83 1.21
N ALA A 204 -34.49 -6.91 0.27
CA ALA A 204 -34.26 -7.14 -1.17
C ALA A 204 -32.79 -7.42 -1.51
N TYR A 205 -31.86 -6.92 -0.70
CA TYR A 205 -30.42 -7.07 -0.89
C TYR A 205 -29.87 -8.41 -0.36
N ARG A 206 -30.64 -9.12 0.46
CA ARG A 206 -30.19 -10.37 1.08
C ARG A 206 -30.05 -11.49 0.06
N LYS A 207 -29.00 -12.29 0.18
CA LYS A 207 -28.86 -13.58 -0.52
C LYS A 207 -29.77 -14.62 0.13
N SER A 208 -30.81 -15.05 -0.58
CA SER A 208 -31.92 -15.85 -0.03
C SER A 208 -31.52 -17.19 0.59
N GLU A 209 -30.49 -17.83 0.06
CA GLU A 209 -30.06 -19.19 0.48
C GLU A 209 -29.11 -19.19 1.68
N THR A 210 -28.82 -18.01 2.26
CA THR A 210 -27.86 -17.90 3.36
C THR A 210 -28.56 -17.68 4.70
N PRO A 211 -28.00 -18.20 5.81
CA PRO A 211 -28.59 -18.04 7.13
C PRO A 211 -28.52 -16.58 7.60
N VAL A 212 -29.57 -16.14 8.29
CA VAL A 212 -29.57 -14.89 9.06
C VAL A 212 -29.26 -15.25 10.52
N ALA A 213 -28.34 -14.51 11.12
CA ALA A 213 -27.98 -14.70 12.52
C ALA A 213 -28.08 -13.38 13.29
N VAL A 214 -28.73 -13.40 14.44
CA VAL A 214 -28.76 -12.29 15.38
C VAL A 214 -28.05 -12.74 16.66
N ILE A 215 -26.85 -12.18 16.86
CA ILE A 215 -26.02 -12.46 18.03
C ILE A 215 -26.27 -11.39 19.08
N VAL A 216 -26.48 -11.81 20.32
CA VAL A 216 -26.80 -10.91 21.43
C VAL A 216 -25.66 -10.95 22.44
N PHE A 217 -25.19 -9.76 22.85
CA PHE A 217 -24.20 -9.60 23.90
C PHE A 217 -24.74 -8.64 24.95
N GLU A 218 -24.63 -9.01 26.23
CA GLU A 218 -24.91 -8.09 27.31
C GLU A 218 -23.70 -7.21 27.59
N LYS A 219 -23.94 -5.91 27.77
CA LYS A 219 -22.95 -4.90 28.13
C LYS A 219 -23.41 -4.16 29.39
N PRO A 220 -22.52 -3.62 30.24
CA PRO A 220 -22.92 -2.91 31.48
C PRO A 220 -23.88 -1.74 31.24
N TRP A 221 -23.96 -1.20 30.03
CA TRP A 221 -24.75 -0.02 29.64
C TRP A 221 -25.89 -0.35 28.66
N GLY A 222 -26.06 -1.62 28.28
CA GLY A 222 -27.14 -2.02 27.37
C GLY A 222 -26.91 -3.33 26.67
N THR A 223 -27.91 -3.83 26.00
CA THR A 223 -27.86 -5.08 25.22
C THR A 223 -27.46 -4.77 23.79
N HIS A 224 -26.41 -5.40 23.30
CA HIS A 224 -25.85 -5.27 21.95
C HIS A 224 -26.33 -6.41 21.06
N TYR A 225 -27.03 -6.08 19.97
CA TYR A 225 -27.47 -7.00 18.94
C TYR A 225 -26.65 -6.81 17.69
N ARG A 226 -26.11 -7.90 17.16
CA ARG A 226 -25.42 -7.95 15.87
C ARG A 226 -26.24 -8.74 14.88
N LEU A 227 -26.95 -8.05 13.99
CA LEU A 227 -27.70 -8.64 12.90
C LEU A 227 -26.75 -8.94 11.73
N LYS A 228 -26.57 -10.21 11.43
CA LYS A 228 -25.65 -10.73 10.41
C LYS A 228 -26.42 -11.37 9.27
N ALA A 229 -26.18 -10.92 8.06
CA ALA A 229 -26.76 -11.51 6.86
C ALA A 229 -25.83 -11.31 5.66
N TYR A 230 -25.93 -12.20 4.67
CA TYR A 230 -25.13 -12.10 3.44
C TYR A 230 -25.84 -11.25 2.39
N VAL A 231 -25.10 -10.31 1.79
CA VAL A 231 -25.56 -9.52 0.65
C VAL A 231 -25.45 -10.34 -0.64
N LYS A 232 -26.29 -10.08 -1.64
CA LYS A 232 -26.23 -10.72 -2.97
C LYS A 232 -24.96 -10.32 -3.72
N GLU A 233 -24.76 -9.00 -3.84
CA GLU A 233 -23.66 -8.37 -4.54
C GLU A 233 -22.81 -7.58 -3.56
N SER A 234 -21.51 -7.86 -3.50
CA SER A 234 -20.60 -7.23 -2.56
C SER A 234 -20.57 -5.69 -2.65
N ARG A 235 -20.84 -5.14 -3.84
CA ARG A 235 -20.93 -3.67 -4.05
C ARG A 235 -22.13 -3.03 -3.38
N GLU A 236 -23.20 -3.78 -3.11
CA GLU A 236 -24.42 -3.32 -2.45
C GLU A 236 -24.33 -3.39 -0.91
N GLN A 237 -23.18 -3.80 -0.35
CA GLN A 237 -23.02 -4.01 1.09
C GLN A 237 -23.40 -2.80 1.94
N PHE A 238 -23.08 -1.59 1.48
CA PHE A 238 -23.36 -0.36 2.22
C PHE A 238 -24.85 -0.01 2.21
N GLN A 239 -25.52 -0.19 1.06
CA GLN A 239 -26.96 -0.04 0.95
C GLN A 239 -27.69 -1.09 1.79
N PHE A 240 -27.20 -2.33 1.80
CA PHE A 240 -27.75 -3.40 2.62
C PHE A 240 -27.62 -3.11 4.12
N ILE A 241 -26.45 -2.71 4.61
CA ILE A 241 -26.25 -2.33 6.01
C ILE A 241 -27.17 -1.14 6.38
N SER A 242 -27.33 -0.17 5.49
CA SER A 242 -28.23 0.96 5.68
C SER A 242 -29.69 0.52 5.77
N ASP A 243 -30.15 -0.35 4.85
CA ASP A 243 -31.51 -0.93 4.87
C ASP A 243 -31.80 -1.67 6.18
N LEU A 244 -30.89 -2.57 6.57
CA LEU A 244 -30.99 -3.30 7.85
C LEU A 244 -31.08 -2.35 9.04
N THR A 245 -30.27 -1.30 9.03
CA THR A 245 -30.21 -0.34 10.13
C THR A 245 -31.48 0.49 10.24
N VAL A 246 -32.01 1.00 9.11
CA VAL A 246 -33.23 1.82 9.09
C VAL A 246 -34.43 0.98 9.51
N ARG A 247 -34.66 -0.14 8.85
CA ARG A 247 -35.81 -1.02 9.12
C ARG A 247 -35.71 -1.65 10.51
N GLY A 248 -34.51 -2.01 10.95
CA GLY A 248 -34.30 -2.50 12.31
C GLY A 248 -34.65 -1.46 13.37
N LYS A 249 -34.28 -0.17 13.16
CA LYS A 249 -34.69 0.92 14.05
C LYS A 249 -36.21 1.15 14.08
N GLU A 250 -36.89 1.05 12.95
CA GLU A 250 -38.35 1.16 12.88
C GLU A 250 -39.02 0.05 13.68
N VAL A 251 -38.60 -1.19 13.51
CA VAL A 251 -39.12 -2.35 14.25
C VAL A 251 -38.89 -2.19 15.76
N ILE A 252 -37.69 -1.79 16.20
CA ILE A 252 -37.38 -1.57 17.61
C ILE A 252 -38.25 -0.46 18.21
N ARG A 253 -38.46 0.64 17.48
CA ARG A 253 -39.33 1.74 17.91
C ARG A 253 -40.80 1.32 18.01
N SER A 254 -41.29 0.52 17.06
CA SER A 254 -42.69 0.02 17.08
C SER A 254 -42.97 -0.90 18.27
N MET A 255 -41.94 -1.55 18.82
CA MET A 255 -42.02 -2.34 20.05
C MET A 255 -41.95 -1.48 21.34
N GLY A 256 -41.79 -0.15 21.24
CA GLY A 256 -41.63 0.74 22.38
C GLY A 256 -40.30 0.63 23.11
N ILE A 257 -39.28 -0.03 22.51
CA ILE A 257 -37.99 -0.27 23.14
C ILE A 257 -37.09 0.94 22.95
N ARG A 258 -36.44 1.37 24.03
CA ARG A 258 -35.50 2.49 24.03
C ARG A 258 -34.11 2.02 23.58
N PHE A 259 -33.42 2.87 22.84
CA PHE A 259 -31.98 2.65 22.54
C PHE A 259 -31.14 2.97 23.77
N ALA A 260 -30.03 2.25 23.90
CA ALA A 260 -29.04 2.55 24.91
C ALA A 260 -28.45 3.96 24.69
N GLN A 261 -28.30 4.70 25.77
CA GLN A 261 -27.62 5.99 25.74
C GLN A 261 -26.16 5.79 26.07
N ALA A 262 -25.26 6.38 25.30
CA ALA A 262 -23.86 6.42 25.66
C ALA A 262 -23.71 7.22 26.96
N VAL A 263 -23.24 6.59 28.04
CA VAL A 263 -22.86 7.30 29.25
C VAL A 263 -21.55 8.02 28.92
N TYR A 264 -21.65 9.28 28.51
CA TYR A 264 -20.49 10.16 28.50
C TYR A 264 -20.06 10.33 29.96
N ALA A 265 -18.93 9.72 30.33
CA ALA A 265 -18.27 10.09 31.57
C ALA A 265 -17.96 11.59 31.47
N GLN A 266 -18.75 12.42 32.21
CA GLN A 266 -18.39 13.81 32.41
C GLN A 266 -17.06 13.81 33.15
N THR A 267 -15.96 13.99 32.41
CA THR A 267 -14.68 14.32 33.00
C THR A 267 -14.90 15.69 33.66
N LYS A 268 -15.11 15.68 34.99
CA LYS A 268 -15.02 16.90 35.77
C LYS A 268 -13.65 17.50 35.56
N ALA A 269 -13.63 18.73 35.01
CA ALA A 269 -12.44 19.57 34.91
C ALA A 269 -11.88 19.89 36.30
#